data_9ebf48f413b3a9845e9263bf66e51958
#
_entry.id   9ebf48f413b3a9845e9263bf66e51958
#
_cell.length_a   1.000
_cell.length_b   1.000
_cell.length_c   1.000
_cell.angle_alpha   90.00
_cell.angle_beta   90.00
_cell.angle_gamma   90.00
#
_symmetry.space_group_name_H-M   'P 1'
#
loop_
_entity.id
_entity.type
_entity.pdbx_description
1 polymer ?
#
loop_
_entity_poly.entity_id
_entity_poly.type
_entity_poly.pdbx_seq_one_letter_code
_entity_poly.pdbx_strand_id
1 'polypeptide(L)'
;MQIVAPDDRRTVLLRTLGSMLGPTRVAPGCLDARLYSDLDRRKTLLIVEEWESREKFERNLDMAKLNAIVAAIDLSSEPPVVRVDTVEREEGVEVLALHRSVPLDAGRGTLPEA
;
A
#
# COMPACT_ATOMS: atom_id res chain seq x y z
N MET A 1 3.32 0.01 -5.23
CA MET A 1 4.61 -0.29 -5.87
C MET A 1 5.23 -1.52 -5.23
N GLN A 2 5.61 -2.47 -6.03
CA GLN A 2 6.25 -3.69 -5.59
C GLN A 2 7.70 -3.72 -6.07
N ILE A 3 8.62 -4.04 -5.19
CA ILE A 3 10.05 -4.20 -5.51
C ILE A 3 10.59 -5.44 -4.83
N VAL A 4 11.72 -5.94 -5.33
CA VAL A 4 12.40 -7.10 -4.75
C VAL A 4 13.71 -6.64 -4.13
N ALA A 5 13.83 -6.83 -2.82
CA ALA A 5 14.98 -6.41 -2.03
C ALA A 5 15.90 -7.61 -1.79
N PRO A 6 17.03 -7.71 -2.52
CA PRO A 6 18.00 -8.77 -2.24
C PRO A 6 18.60 -8.57 -0.84
N ASP A 7 19.07 -9.65 -0.23
CA ASP A 7 19.52 -9.64 1.17
C ASP A 7 20.59 -8.57 1.44
N ASP A 8 21.52 -8.37 0.52
CA ASP A 8 22.59 -7.40 0.66
C ASP A 8 22.14 -5.93 0.57
N ARG A 9 20.92 -5.69 0.07
CA ARG A 9 20.35 -4.34 -0.09
C ARG A 9 19.11 -4.11 0.75
N ARG A 10 18.66 -5.12 1.47
CA ARG A 10 17.40 -5.05 2.20
C ARG A 10 17.35 -3.91 3.20
N THR A 11 18.41 -3.74 3.99
CA THR A 11 18.47 -2.68 5.01
C THR A 11 18.38 -1.29 4.37
N VAL A 12 19.10 -1.07 3.28
CA VAL A 12 19.08 0.21 2.57
C VAL A 12 17.70 0.47 1.97
N LEU A 13 17.10 -0.54 1.34
CA LEU A 13 15.77 -0.43 0.77
C LEU A 13 14.70 -0.15 1.83
N LEU A 14 14.72 -0.86 2.94
CA LEU A 14 13.78 -0.60 4.03
C LEU A 14 13.92 0.82 4.58
N ARG A 15 15.15 1.32 4.68
CA ARG A 15 15.39 2.69 5.12
C ARG A 15 14.88 3.70 4.09
N THR A 16 15.17 3.49 2.81
CA THR A 16 14.71 4.36 1.73
C THR A 16 13.19 4.41 1.64
N LEU A 17 12.56 3.25 1.63
CA LEU A 17 11.10 3.15 1.57
C LEU A 17 10.45 3.70 2.85
N GLY A 18 11.02 3.37 4.00
CA GLY A 18 10.53 3.86 5.28
C GLY A 18 10.58 5.38 5.39
N SER A 19 11.61 6.01 4.83
CA SER A 19 11.75 7.47 4.85
C SER A 19 10.68 8.19 4.05
N MET A 20 10.03 7.52 3.10
CA MET A 20 8.93 8.08 2.32
C MET A 20 7.61 8.05 3.07
N LEU A 21 7.43 7.08 3.97
CA LEU A 21 6.12 6.83 4.60
C LEU A 21 5.67 7.96 5.51
N GLY A 22 6.58 8.49 6.32
CA GLY A 22 6.24 9.59 7.24
C GLY A 22 5.68 10.81 6.52
N PRO A 23 6.44 11.40 5.60
CA PRO A 23 5.96 12.55 4.81
C PRO A 23 4.70 12.22 4.00
N THR A 24 4.58 11.01 3.46
CA THR A 24 3.41 10.61 2.70
C THR A 24 2.16 10.56 3.58
N ARG A 25 2.27 9.99 4.78
CA ARG A 25 1.14 9.85 5.69
C ARG A 25 0.54 11.17 6.14
N VAL A 26 1.34 12.22 6.21
CA VAL A 26 0.87 13.54 6.64
C VAL A 26 0.57 14.46 5.46
N ALA A 27 0.76 14.00 4.23
CA ALA A 27 0.47 14.80 3.06
C ALA A 27 -1.04 15.02 2.91
N PRO A 28 -1.46 16.22 2.44
CA PRO A 28 -2.87 16.49 2.24
C PRO A 28 -3.52 15.46 1.30
N GLY A 29 -4.61 14.85 1.76
CA GLY A 29 -5.36 13.87 0.98
C GLY A 29 -4.87 12.44 1.08
N CYS A 30 -3.79 12.18 1.80
CA CYS A 30 -3.38 10.79 2.05
C CYS A 30 -4.31 10.14 3.08
N LEU A 31 -4.93 9.05 2.69
CA LEU A 31 -5.80 8.26 3.58
C LEU A 31 -5.01 7.19 4.33
N ASP A 32 -4.03 6.59 3.67
CA ASP A 32 -3.18 5.56 4.25
C ASP A 32 -1.91 5.38 3.43
N ALA A 33 -0.84 4.96 4.07
CA ALA A 33 0.41 4.59 3.40
C ALA A 33 1.13 3.55 4.24
N ARG A 34 1.39 2.38 3.66
CA ARG A 34 1.97 1.24 4.37
C ARG A 34 2.99 0.50 3.54
N LEU A 35 3.94 -0.09 4.24
CA LEU A 35 4.94 -0.97 3.67
C LEU A 35 4.68 -2.39 4.17
N TYR A 36 4.61 -3.33 3.24
CA TYR A 36 4.37 -4.74 3.53
C TYR A 36 5.50 -5.61 3.00
N SER A 37 5.69 -6.75 3.63
CA SER A 37 6.53 -7.83 3.13
C SER A 37 5.65 -9.03 2.81
N ASP A 38 5.90 -9.67 1.68
CA ASP A 38 5.17 -10.85 1.27
C ASP A 38 5.61 -12.05 2.13
N LEU A 39 4.65 -12.83 2.64
CA LEU A 39 4.94 -14.00 3.47
C LEU A 39 5.60 -15.13 2.68
N ASP A 40 5.22 -15.29 1.42
CA ASP A 40 5.73 -16.36 0.56
C ASP A 40 7.02 -15.95 -0.15
N ARG A 41 7.12 -14.67 -0.46
CA ARG A 41 8.28 -14.08 -1.15
C ARG A 41 8.89 -13.00 -0.28
N ARG A 42 9.64 -13.38 0.72
CA ARG A 42 10.17 -12.47 1.73
C ARG A 42 10.99 -11.31 1.19
N LYS A 43 11.60 -11.47 0.03
CA LYS A 43 12.36 -10.39 -0.62
C LYS A 43 11.47 -9.38 -1.31
N THR A 44 10.19 -9.71 -1.50
CA THR A 44 9.23 -8.81 -2.13
C THR A 44 8.66 -7.84 -1.10
N LEU A 45 8.81 -6.56 -1.38
CA LEU A 45 8.27 -5.46 -0.58
C LEU A 45 7.20 -4.74 -1.37
N LEU A 46 6.13 -4.35 -0.70
CA LEU A 46 5.00 -3.67 -1.32
C LEU A 46 4.68 -2.40 -0.55
N ILE A 47 4.70 -1.25 -1.23
CA ILE A 47 4.16 0.00 -0.71
C ILE A 47 2.76 0.19 -1.29
N VAL A 48 1.79 0.41 -0.41
CA VAL A 48 0.41 0.72 -0.77
C VAL A 48 0.06 2.08 -0.20
N GLU A 49 -0.42 2.96 -1.06
CA GLU A 49 -0.91 4.28 -0.67
C GLU A 49 -2.35 4.43 -1.10
N GLU A 50 -3.15 5.06 -0.26
CA GLU A 50 -4.52 5.41 -0.57
C GLU A 50 -4.68 6.92 -0.49
N TRP A 51 -5.32 7.50 -1.48
CA TRP A 51 -5.48 8.94 -1.62
C TRP A 51 -6.95 9.31 -1.84
N GLU A 52 -7.34 10.46 -1.30
CA GLU A 52 -8.69 11.01 -1.49
C GLU A 52 -9.05 11.21 -2.96
N SER A 53 -8.06 11.64 -3.76
CA SER A 53 -8.26 11.95 -5.17
C SER A 53 -6.96 11.79 -5.94
N ARG A 54 -7.08 11.62 -7.25
CA ARG A 54 -5.92 11.59 -8.14
C ARG A 54 -5.10 12.87 -8.06
N GLU A 55 -5.76 14.01 -7.95
CA GLU A 55 -5.09 15.30 -7.84
C GLU A 55 -4.16 15.36 -6.62
N LYS A 56 -4.64 14.89 -5.47
CA LYS A 56 -3.83 14.89 -4.25
C LYS A 56 -2.69 13.88 -4.31
N PHE A 57 -2.92 12.74 -4.92
CA PHE A 57 -1.87 11.78 -5.21
C PHE A 57 -0.78 12.41 -6.09
N GLU A 58 -1.15 13.06 -7.19
CA GLU A 58 -0.19 13.66 -8.11
C GLU A 58 0.59 14.81 -7.48
N ARG A 59 -0.05 15.61 -6.63
CA ARG A 59 0.63 16.67 -5.89
C ARG A 59 1.72 16.14 -4.96
N ASN A 60 1.56 14.94 -4.45
CA ASN A 60 2.55 14.31 -3.59
C ASN A 60 3.77 13.79 -4.37
N LEU A 61 3.66 13.65 -5.67
CA LEU A 61 4.77 13.22 -6.53
C LEU A 61 5.71 14.39 -6.83
N ASP A 62 6.27 14.99 -5.79
CA ASP A 62 7.27 16.02 -5.94
C ASP A 62 8.67 15.41 -6.21
N MET A 63 9.65 16.26 -6.42
CA MET A 63 11.01 15.82 -6.75
C MET A 63 11.63 14.95 -5.66
N ALA A 64 11.39 15.28 -4.38
CA ALA A 64 11.93 14.49 -3.27
C ALA A 64 11.35 13.07 -3.28
N LYS A 65 10.03 12.95 -3.46
CA LYS A 65 9.38 11.65 -3.52
C LYS A 65 9.81 10.85 -4.75
N LEU A 66 9.85 11.50 -5.91
CA LEU A 66 10.28 10.83 -7.15
C LEU A 66 11.72 10.33 -7.04
N ASN A 67 12.62 11.13 -6.47
CA ASN A 67 14.01 10.72 -6.27
C ASN A 67 14.10 9.49 -5.35
N ALA A 68 13.31 9.45 -4.28
CA ALA A 68 13.27 8.30 -3.38
C ALA A 68 12.73 7.04 -4.09
N ILE A 69 11.70 7.20 -4.91
CA ILE A 69 11.14 6.09 -5.69
C ILE A 69 12.18 5.55 -6.67
N VAL A 70 12.86 6.42 -7.41
CA VAL A 70 13.89 6.02 -8.37
C VAL A 70 15.04 5.31 -7.65
N ALA A 71 15.48 5.83 -6.50
CA ALA A 71 16.53 5.18 -5.72
C ALA A 71 16.13 3.77 -5.28
N ALA A 72 14.88 3.58 -4.87
CA ALA A 72 14.37 2.27 -4.49
C ALA A 72 14.30 1.32 -5.69
N ILE A 73 13.85 1.81 -6.83
CA ILE A 73 13.79 1.03 -8.07
C ILE A 73 15.19 0.56 -8.50
N ASP A 74 16.18 1.44 -8.41
CA ASP A 74 17.56 1.11 -8.77
C ASP A 74 18.17 0.02 -7.87
N LEU A 75 17.71 -0.08 -6.64
CA LEU A 75 18.16 -1.10 -5.70
C LEU A 75 17.40 -2.43 -5.82
N SER A 76 16.28 -2.44 -6.51
CA SER A 76 15.50 -3.65 -6.71
C SER A 76 16.23 -4.64 -7.61
N SER A 77 16.21 -5.94 -7.25
CA SER A 77 16.85 -6.99 -8.05
C SER A 77 16.01 -7.44 -9.24
N GLU A 78 14.76 -7.02 -9.31
CA GLU A 78 13.84 -7.32 -10.40
C GLU A 78 13.13 -6.03 -10.83
N PRO A 79 12.60 -5.95 -12.06
CA PRO A 79 11.84 -4.80 -12.48
C PRO A 79 10.70 -4.50 -11.51
N PRO A 80 10.48 -3.24 -11.15
CA PRO A 80 9.40 -2.89 -10.22
C PRO A 80 8.04 -3.09 -10.88
N VAL A 81 7.04 -3.36 -10.06
CA VAL A 81 5.65 -3.33 -10.49
C VAL A 81 5.01 -2.10 -9.85
N VAL A 82 4.58 -1.17 -10.69
CA VAL A 82 3.90 0.05 -10.24
C VAL A 82 2.50 0.05 -10.83
N ARG A 83 1.50 0.25 -9.98
CA ARG A 83 0.12 0.30 -10.42
C ARG A 83 -0.62 1.41 -9.67
N VAL A 84 -1.47 2.10 -10.40
CA VAL A 84 -2.36 3.11 -9.86
C VAL A 84 -3.78 2.73 -10.25
N ASP A 85 -4.63 2.51 -9.26
CA ASP A 85 -6.02 2.14 -9.48
C ASP A 85 -6.93 3.24 -8.93
N THR A 86 -8.05 3.47 -9.61
CA THR A 86 -9.11 4.32 -9.08
C THR A 86 -10.16 3.43 -8.47
N VAL A 87 -10.47 3.68 -7.19
CA VAL A 87 -11.51 2.92 -6.48
C VAL A 87 -12.86 3.53 -6.86
N GLU A 88 -13.69 2.74 -7.49
CA GLU A 88 -15.06 3.14 -7.86
C GLU A 88 -16.01 2.99 -6.69
N ARG A 89 -15.82 1.93 -5.89
CA ARG A 89 -16.73 1.60 -4.81
C ARG A 89 -15.99 0.87 -3.70
N GLU A 90 -16.28 1.27 -2.47
CA GLU A 90 -15.78 0.60 -1.28
C GLU A 90 -16.94 -0.15 -0.61
N GLU A 91 -16.71 -1.39 -0.26
CA GLU A 91 -17.69 -2.22 0.47
C GLU A 91 -16.98 -2.87 1.65
N GLY A 92 -17.72 -3.06 2.73
CA GLY A 92 -17.21 -3.72 3.93
C GLY A 92 -17.59 -5.19 4.01
N VAL A 93 -17.56 -5.74 5.22
CA VAL A 93 -17.85 -7.17 5.43
C VAL A 93 -19.25 -7.57 5.01
N GLU A 94 -20.17 -6.62 4.90
CA GLU A 94 -21.54 -6.85 4.47
C GLU A 94 -21.65 -7.50 3.08
N VAL A 95 -20.61 -7.35 2.25
CA VAL A 95 -20.59 -7.99 0.94
C VAL A 95 -20.59 -9.51 1.07
N LEU A 96 -20.06 -10.05 2.17
CA LEU A 96 -20.00 -11.50 2.41
C LEU A 96 -21.41 -12.07 2.65
N ALA A 97 -22.29 -11.30 3.24
CA ALA A 97 -23.66 -11.74 3.50
C ALA A 97 -24.49 -11.86 2.23
N LEU A 98 -24.12 -11.18 1.16
CA LEU A 98 -24.80 -11.26 -0.15
C LEU A 98 -24.59 -12.62 -0.82
N HIS A 99 -23.55 -13.35 -0.42
CA HIS A 99 -23.15 -14.58 -1.07
C HIS A 99 -23.35 -15.83 -0.21
N ARG A 100 -23.53 -15.64 1.08
CA ARG A 100 -23.76 -16.74 2.02
C ARG A 100 -24.21 -16.21 3.37
N SER A 101 -24.87 -17.05 4.18
CA SER A 101 -25.29 -16.67 5.52
C SER A 101 -24.08 -16.62 6.46
N VAL A 102 -23.47 -15.46 6.57
CA VAL A 102 -22.33 -15.23 7.44
C VAL A 102 -22.68 -14.09 8.39
N PRO A 103 -22.43 -14.26 9.70
CA PRO A 103 -22.59 -13.15 10.62
C PRO A 103 -21.62 -12.01 10.27
N LEU A 104 -22.16 -10.82 10.04
CA LEU A 104 -21.36 -9.68 9.57
C LEU A 104 -20.59 -8.98 10.68
N ASP A 105 -21.08 -9.05 11.89
CA ASP A 105 -20.51 -8.34 13.01
C ASP A 105 -19.93 -9.26 14.07
N ALA A 106 -19.40 -10.39 13.66
CA ALA A 106 -18.80 -11.38 14.55
C ALA A 106 -17.79 -10.74 15.51
N GLY A 107 -17.02 -9.76 15.04
CA GLY A 107 -16.06 -9.05 15.86
C GLY A 107 -16.67 -8.00 16.78
N ARG A 108 -17.96 -7.71 16.65
CA ARG A 108 -18.66 -6.71 17.45
C ARG A 108 -19.71 -7.32 18.37
N GLY A 109 -19.83 -8.63 18.36
CA GLY A 109 -20.76 -9.35 19.21
C GLY A 109 -22.19 -9.36 18.74
N THR A 110 -22.53 -8.68 17.67
CA THR A 110 -23.85 -8.73 17.04
C THR A 110 -23.72 -9.42 15.70
N LEU A 111 -24.54 -10.43 15.44
CA LEU A 111 -24.40 -11.28 14.28
C LEU A 111 -25.66 -11.23 13.41
N PRO A 112 -25.75 -10.26 12.50
CA PRO A 112 -26.87 -10.25 11.55
C PRO A 112 -26.76 -11.45 10.65
N GLU A 113 -27.89 -12.07 10.38
CA GLU A 113 -27.96 -13.16 9.44
C GLU A 113 -28.30 -12.65 8.05
N ALA A 114 -27.62 -13.18 7.08
CA ALA A 114 -27.84 -12.82 5.70
C ALA A 114 -28.96 -13.65 5.06
#